data_43b57f3d471aa08c6c266bd71f580752
#
_entry.id   43b57f3d471aa08c6c266bd71f580752
#
_cell.length_a   1.000
_cell.length_b   1.000
_cell.length_c   1.000
_cell.angle_alpha   90.00
_cell.angle_beta   90.00
_cell.angle_gamma   90.00
#
_symmetry.space_group_name_H-M   'P 1'
#
loop_
_entity.id
_entity.type
_entity.pdbx_description
1 polymer ?
#
loop_
_entity_poly.entity_id
_entity_poly.type
_entity_poly.pdbx_seq_one_letter_code
_entity_poly.pdbx_strand_id
1 'polypeptide(L)'
;MFLQLVYKDVNFAKIRIMPQENSNEMMVEDIVEQGSEELYERLAIEVDKGQEPLRIDKFLLNRVVNTSRNKIQRAIDNGMVLVNNQSIKANYKVKPADQIIFYSDTDPVTYEIIPEQLPLNIVYEDDHILLINKPAGMVVHPGSGNFSGTLINGVAWHLREQQPDLDETKLPRFGMVHRIDKNTTGLIVLAKSELAAVKLAKQFFEHTVKRRYMALVWGNFDEVEGTIEGNIGRHPRFRKLMDVFPDGDHGKHAITHYTVLEDLKYVSLVECRLETGRTHQIRVHMQHRGHPLFNDDVY
;
A
#
# COMPACT_ATOMS: atom_id res chain seq x y z
N MET A 1 16.61 -1.74 8.49
CA MET A 1 16.24 -1.03 7.25
C MET A 1 16.20 0.46 7.55
N PHE A 2 17.06 1.27 6.91
CA PHE A 2 17.02 2.71 7.03
C PHE A 2 16.42 3.29 5.75
N LEU A 3 15.10 3.40 5.73
CA LEU A 3 14.34 4.20 4.78
C LEU A 3 13.55 5.23 5.58
N GLN A 4 13.88 6.48 5.40
CA GLN A 4 13.23 7.59 6.07
C GLN A 4 12.60 8.54 5.08
N LEU A 5 11.31 8.82 5.25
CA LEU A 5 10.64 9.89 4.55
C LEU A 5 11.05 11.23 5.18
N VAL A 6 11.73 12.08 4.42
CA VAL A 6 12.23 13.38 4.88
C VAL A 6 11.48 14.50 4.17
N TYR A 7 10.91 15.41 4.94
CA TYR A 7 10.40 16.68 4.43
C TYR A 7 11.39 17.79 4.84
N LYS A 8 12.40 18.07 4.00
CA LYS A 8 13.14 19.32 4.07
C LYS A 8 12.33 20.37 3.31
N ASP A 9 12.12 21.53 3.91
CA ASP A 9 11.47 22.70 3.31
C ASP A 9 9.94 22.63 3.11
N VAL A 10 9.20 21.91 3.97
CA VAL A 10 7.74 22.07 3.99
C VAL A 10 7.39 23.38 4.69
N ASN A 11 7.07 24.40 3.93
CA ASN A 11 6.46 25.61 4.45
C ASN A 11 4.97 25.34 4.67
N PHE A 12 4.59 24.92 5.88
CA PHE A 12 3.22 24.55 6.28
C PHE A 12 2.21 25.70 6.05
N ALA A 13 2.66 26.95 6.03
CA ALA A 13 1.82 28.12 5.74
C ALA A 13 1.27 28.15 4.30
N LYS A 14 1.76 27.31 3.39
CA LYS A 14 1.30 27.22 1.99
C LYS A 14 0.32 26.09 1.68
N ILE A 15 -0.14 25.33 2.67
CA ILE A 15 -1.28 24.42 2.49
C ILE A 15 -2.55 25.27 2.47
N ARG A 16 -2.75 26.02 1.38
CA ARG A 16 -3.97 26.79 1.14
C ARG A 16 -5.07 25.86 0.68
N ILE A 17 -6.11 25.73 1.50
CA ILE A 17 -7.38 25.14 1.11
C ILE A 17 -8.07 26.13 0.17
N MET A 18 -7.97 25.91 -1.15
CA MET A 18 -8.69 26.74 -2.12
C MET A 18 -10.19 26.41 -2.16
N PRO A 19 -11.09 27.39 -2.45
CA PRO A 19 -12.54 27.14 -2.56
C PRO A 19 -12.88 26.21 -3.73
N GLN A 20 -14.00 25.50 -3.61
CA GLN A 20 -14.50 24.52 -4.59
C GLN A 20 -14.86 25.14 -5.94
N GLU A 21 -14.43 24.47 -7.03
CA GLU A 21 -15.17 24.40 -8.28
C GLU A 21 -15.59 22.94 -8.52
N ASN A 22 -16.84 22.78 -8.96
CA ASN A 22 -17.55 21.51 -9.13
C ASN A 22 -16.76 20.48 -9.93
N SER A 23 -16.48 19.33 -9.34
CA SER A 23 -16.02 18.14 -10.07
C SER A 23 -16.52 16.88 -9.38
N ASN A 24 -16.99 15.92 -10.17
CA ASN A 24 -17.54 14.62 -9.79
C ASN A 24 -16.86 14.03 -8.54
N GLU A 25 -17.67 13.79 -7.53
CA GLU A 25 -17.29 13.14 -6.28
C GLU A 25 -16.85 11.70 -6.55
N MET A 26 -15.56 11.53 -6.74
CA MET A 26 -14.93 10.22 -6.59
C MET A 26 -14.75 10.00 -5.09
N MET A 27 -15.32 8.93 -4.55
CA MET A 27 -15.28 8.63 -3.13
C MET A 27 -13.82 8.50 -2.67
N VAL A 28 -13.50 9.03 -1.48
CA VAL A 28 -12.14 8.95 -0.88
C VAL A 28 -11.67 7.50 -0.79
N GLU A 29 -12.58 6.57 -0.52
CA GLU A 29 -12.32 5.12 -0.48
C GLU A 29 -11.78 4.60 -1.80
N ASP A 30 -12.36 5.00 -2.95
CA ASP A 30 -11.91 4.57 -4.28
C ASP A 30 -10.49 5.05 -4.60
N ILE A 31 -10.12 6.25 -4.11
CA ILE A 31 -8.77 6.82 -4.31
C ILE A 31 -7.73 6.10 -3.45
N VAL A 32 -8.06 5.80 -2.20
CA VAL A 32 -7.16 5.11 -1.26
C VAL A 32 -7.01 3.64 -1.62
N GLU A 33 -8.07 2.97 -2.11
CA GLU A 33 -8.03 1.57 -2.55
C GLU A 33 -7.15 1.37 -3.79
N GLN A 34 -7.08 2.33 -4.70
CA GLN A 34 -6.20 2.23 -5.88
C GLN A 34 -4.70 2.18 -5.54
N GLY A 35 -4.32 2.52 -4.31
CA GLY A 35 -2.94 2.48 -3.82
C GLY A 35 -2.55 1.21 -3.05
N SER A 36 -3.51 0.37 -2.62
CA SER A 36 -3.23 -0.84 -1.85
C SER A 36 -3.01 -2.04 -2.78
N GLU A 37 -1.76 -2.44 -2.96
CA GLU A 37 -1.38 -3.67 -3.70
C GLU A 37 -1.26 -4.89 -2.77
N GLU A 38 -1.76 -4.82 -1.55
CA GLU A 38 -1.80 -5.97 -0.66
C GLU A 38 -2.85 -6.97 -1.17
N LEU A 39 -2.39 -8.19 -1.43
CA LEU A 39 -3.29 -9.29 -1.71
C LEU A 39 -3.64 -9.98 -0.40
N TYR A 40 -4.91 -10.00 -0.10
CA TYR A 40 -5.47 -10.70 1.06
C TYR A 40 -5.94 -12.08 0.64
N GLU A 41 -5.62 -13.10 1.43
CA GLU A 41 -6.18 -14.42 1.24
C GLU A 41 -7.65 -14.38 1.64
N ARG A 42 -8.52 -14.39 0.63
CA ARG A 42 -9.96 -14.35 0.81
C ARG A 42 -10.57 -15.72 1.07
N LEU A 43 -9.96 -16.75 0.50
CA LEU A 43 -10.40 -18.12 0.64
C LEU A 43 -9.22 -19.06 0.38
N ALA A 44 -8.98 -20.00 1.29
CA ALA A 44 -8.16 -21.17 1.04
C ALA A 44 -9.01 -22.42 1.27
N ILE A 45 -9.11 -23.29 0.30
CA ILE A 45 -9.95 -24.48 0.37
C ILE A 45 -9.32 -25.66 -0.37
N GLU A 46 -9.40 -26.83 0.23
CA GLU A 46 -9.19 -28.11 -0.45
C GLU A 46 -10.53 -28.62 -0.99
N VAL A 47 -10.56 -29.00 -2.27
CA VAL A 47 -11.77 -29.48 -2.92
C VAL A 47 -12.10 -30.88 -2.44
N ASP A 48 -13.34 -31.06 -1.98
CA ASP A 48 -13.84 -32.32 -1.45
C ASP A 48 -13.67 -33.50 -2.42
N LYS A 49 -13.39 -34.68 -1.89
CA LYS A 49 -13.19 -35.91 -2.70
C LYS A 49 -14.42 -36.29 -3.54
N GLY A 50 -15.61 -35.87 -3.11
CA GLY A 50 -16.88 -36.14 -3.81
C GLY A 50 -17.33 -34.99 -4.73
N GLN A 51 -16.51 -33.94 -4.93
CA GLN A 51 -16.87 -32.82 -5.78
C GLN A 51 -16.92 -33.23 -7.24
N GLU A 52 -18.11 -33.05 -7.86
CA GLU A 52 -18.24 -33.20 -9.30
C GLU A 52 -17.48 -32.08 -10.05
N PRO A 53 -16.98 -32.39 -11.28
CA PRO A 53 -16.26 -31.36 -12.07
C PRO A 53 -17.12 -30.14 -12.34
N LEU A 54 -16.82 -29.03 -11.69
CA LEU A 54 -17.49 -27.74 -11.83
C LEU A 54 -16.49 -26.68 -12.27
N ARG A 55 -16.90 -25.75 -13.13
CA ARG A 55 -16.06 -24.60 -13.50
C ARG A 55 -15.70 -23.79 -12.26
N ILE A 56 -14.42 -23.40 -12.15
CA ILE A 56 -13.91 -22.70 -10.97
C ILE A 56 -14.64 -21.38 -10.70
N ASP A 57 -15.04 -20.65 -11.74
CA ASP A 57 -15.81 -19.41 -11.58
C ASP A 57 -17.19 -19.64 -10.92
N LYS A 58 -17.83 -20.78 -11.19
CA LYS A 58 -19.08 -21.19 -10.51
C LYS A 58 -18.81 -21.78 -9.11
N PHE A 59 -17.74 -22.54 -8.97
CA PHE A 59 -17.37 -23.15 -7.70
C PHE A 59 -17.09 -22.08 -6.65
N LEU A 60 -16.33 -21.03 -7.00
CA LEU A 60 -16.02 -19.90 -6.13
C LEU A 60 -17.23 -19.01 -5.84
N LEU A 61 -18.12 -18.79 -6.82
CA LEU A 61 -19.34 -17.99 -6.61
C LEU A 61 -20.20 -18.51 -5.47
N ASN A 62 -20.25 -19.81 -5.28
CA ASN A 62 -21.03 -20.45 -4.21
C ASN A 62 -20.34 -20.41 -2.83
N ARG A 63 -19.08 -19.99 -2.74
CA ARG A 63 -18.23 -20.06 -1.54
C ARG A 63 -17.67 -18.73 -1.08
N VAL A 64 -17.67 -17.73 -1.97
CA VAL A 64 -17.14 -16.38 -1.67
C VAL A 64 -18.29 -15.42 -1.48
N VAL A 65 -18.41 -14.88 -0.27
CA VAL A 65 -19.47 -13.93 0.09
C VAL A 65 -19.20 -12.55 -0.56
N ASN A 66 -20.24 -11.80 -0.85
CA ASN A 66 -20.17 -10.42 -1.40
C ASN A 66 -19.36 -10.30 -2.70
N THR A 67 -19.48 -11.27 -3.59
CA THR A 67 -18.83 -11.22 -4.91
C THR A 67 -19.81 -11.53 -6.03
N SER A 68 -19.43 -11.15 -7.25
CA SER A 68 -20.16 -11.52 -8.47
C SER A 68 -19.29 -12.39 -9.37
N ARG A 69 -19.93 -13.14 -10.26
CA ARG A 69 -19.22 -13.99 -11.22
C ARG A 69 -18.21 -13.20 -12.06
N ASN A 70 -18.56 -11.99 -12.48
CA ASN A 70 -17.66 -11.11 -13.25
C ASN A 70 -16.44 -10.69 -12.42
N LYS A 71 -16.61 -10.40 -11.12
CA LYS A 71 -15.48 -10.10 -10.22
C LYS A 71 -14.56 -11.31 -10.07
N ILE A 72 -15.12 -12.51 -9.93
CA ILE A 72 -14.33 -13.75 -9.85
C ILE A 72 -13.55 -13.99 -11.16
N GLN A 73 -14.16 -13.80 -12.32
CA GLN A 73 -13.49 -13.98 -13.61
C GLN A 73 -12.34 -12.99 -13.77
N ARG A 74 -12.54 -11.71 -13.44
CA ARG A 74 -11.47 -10.71 -13.43
C ARG A 74 -10.33 -11.07 -12.46
N ALA A 75 -10.66 -11.58 -11.28
CA ALA A 75 -9.66 -12.03 -10.32
C ALA A 75 -8.84 -13.22 -10.86
N ILE A 76 -9.47 -14.14 -11.57
CA ILE A 76 -8.79 -15.26 -12.23
C ILE A 76 -7.86 -14.74 -13.34
N ASP A 77 -8.35 -13.84 -14.20
CA ASP A 77 -7.57 -13.27 -15.31
C ASP A 77 -6.37 -12.46 -14.79
N ASN A 78 -6.51 -11.81 -13.62
CA ASN A 78 -5.43 -11.10 -12.93
C ASN A 78 -4.52 -12.02 -12.08
N GLY A 79 -4.67 -13.35 -12.16
CA GLY A 79 -3.85 -14.31 -11.43
C GLY A 79 -4.06 -14.32 -9.92
N MET A 80 -5.18 -13.77 -9.43
CA MET A 80 -5.53 -13.75 -8.00
C MET A 80 -6.16 -15.06 -7.51
N VAL A 81 -6.42 -16.02 -8.41
CA VAL A 81 -6.90 -17.36 -8.06
C VAL A 81 -5.88 -18.40 -8.49
N LEU A 82 -5.38 -19.15 -7.53
CA LEU A 82 -4.42 -20.22 -7.76
C LEU A 82 -5.06 -21.58 -7.47
N VAL A 83 -4.74 -22.57 -8.27
CA VAL A 83 -5.04 -23.96 -8.02
C VAL A 83 -3.72 -24.74 -7.97
N ASN A 84 -3.45 -25.40 -6.86
CA ASN A 84 -2.18 -26.12 -6.64
C ASN A 84 -0.95 -25.18 -6.89
N ASN A 85 -1.04 -23.93 -6.41
CA ASN A 85 -0.06 -22.86 -6.59
C ASN A 85 0.19 -22.42 -8.06
N GLN A 86 -0.73 -22.71 -8.97
CA GLN A 86 -0.64 -22.32 -10.38
C GLN A 86 -1.81 -21.43 -10.79
N SER A 87 -1.55 -20.41 -11.63
CA SER A 87 -2.59 -19.61 -12.25
C SER A 87 -3.38 -20.45 -13.26
N ILE A 88 -4.69 -20.23 -13.31
CA ILE A 88 -5.62 -21.01 -14.12
C ILE A 88 -6.53 -20.09 -14.93
N LYS A 89 -7.27 -20.64 -15.89
CA LYS A 89 -8.30 -19.92 -16.63
C LYS A 89 -9.69 -20.10 -15.99
N ALA A 90 -10.60 -19.15 -16.22
CA ALA A 90 -11.95 -19.15 -15.64
C ALA A 90 -12.80 -20.39 -16.00
N ASN A 91 -12.44 -21.12 -17.06
CA ASN A 91 -13.09 -22.35 -17.47
C ASN A 91 -12.47 -23.62 -16.86
N TYR A 92 -11.43 -23.49 -16.03
CA TYR A 92 -10.85 -24.63 -15.30
C TYR A 92 -11.95 -25.38 -14.54
N LYS A 93 -11.94 -26.71 -14.64
CA LYS A 93 -12.86 -27.57 -13.89
C LYS A 93 -12.13 -28.09 -12.64
N VAL A 94 -12.65 -27.73 -11.48
CA VAL A 94 -12.10 -28.18 -10.19
C VAL A 94 -12.11 -29.72 -10.11
N LYS A 95 -11.07 -30.26 -9.48
CA LYS A 95 -10.88 -31.72 -9.27
C LYS A 95 -10.82 -31.96 -7.78
N PRO A 96 -11.19 -33.21 -7.34
CA PRO A 96 -10.97 -33.61 -5.95
C PRO A 96 -9.52 -33.39 -5.51
N ALA A 97 -9.34 -32.90 -4.28
CA ALA A 97 -8.06 -32.54 -3.66
C ALA A 97 -7.31 -31.36 -4.28
N ASP A 98 -7.93 -30.60 -5.21
CA ASP A 98 -7.34 -29.33 -5.62
C ASP A 98 -7.23 -28.37 -4.42
N GLN A 99 -6.06 -27.79 -4.24
CA GLN A 99 -5.81 -26.72 -3.28
C GLN A 99 -6.09 -25.38 -3.98
N ILE A 100 -7.17 -24.71 -3.62
CA ILE A 100 -7.58 -23.45 -4.24
C ILE A 100 -7.32 -22.33 -3.26
N ILE A 101 -6.59 -21.29 -3.70
CA ILE A 101 -6.39 -20.06 -2.96
C ILE A 101 -6.94 -18.92 -3.80
N PHE A 102 -7.82 -18.10 -3.21
CA PHE A 102 -8.35 -16.88 -3.81
C PHE A 102 -7.84 -15.67 -3.04
N TYR A 103 -7.08 -14.84 -3.71
CA TYR A 103 -6.62 -13.56 -3.21
C TYR A 103 -7.56 -12.43 -3.65
N SER A 104 -7.65 -11.38 -2.86
CA SER A 104 -8.34 -10.13 -3.19
C SER A 104 -7.37 -8.97 -2.99
N ASP A 105 -7.47 -7.97 -3.82
CA ASP A 105 -6.82 -6.66 -3.66
C ASP A 105 -7.54 -5.79 -2.63
N THR A 106 -8.78 -6.13 -2.31
CA THR A 106 -9.55 -5.53 -1.22
C THR A 106 -9.55 -6.47 -0.03
N ASP A 107 -9.28 -5.97 1.17
CA ASP A 107 -9.40 -6.72 2.40
C ASP A 107 -10.86 -7.19 2.56
N PRO A 108 -11.15 -8.50 2.56
CA PRO A 108 -12.51 -9.01 2.73
C PRO A 108 -13.05 -8.78 4.16
N VAL A 109 -12.18 -8.45 5.08
CA VAL A 109 -12.51 -8.11 6.46
C VAL A 109 -12.28 -6.62 6.61
N THR A 110 -13.36 -5.85 6.66
CA THR A 110 -13.32 -4.52 7.27
C THR A 110 -12.98 -4.71 8.73
N TYR A 111 -11.69 -4.62 9.06
CA TYR A 111 -11.27 -4.66 10.45
C TYR A 111 -11.84 -3.42 11.13
N GLU A 112 -12.68 -3.63 12.13
CA GLU A 112 -13.08 -2.55 13.01
C GLU A 112 -11.81 -1.92 13.61
N ILE A 113 -11.65 -0.64 13.42
CA ILE A 113 -10.52 0.10 13.98
C ILE A 113 -10.82 0.35 15.44
N ILE A 114 -10.25 -0.48 16.31
CA ILE A 114 -10.38 -0.33 17.75
C ILE A 114 -9.40 0.76 18.20
N PRO A 115 -9.86 1.87 18.79
CA PRO A 115 -9.00 2.92 19.32
C PRO A 115 -8.08 2.38 20.43
N GLU A 116 -6.79 2.68 20.32
CA GLU A 116 -5.79 2.27 21.29
C GLU A 116 -4.95 3.47 21.73
N GLN A 117 -4.73 3.62 23.03
CA GLN A 117 -3.84 4.66 23.55
C GLN A 117 -2.39 4.32 23.26
N LEU A 118 -1.90 4.76 22.11
CA LEU A 118 -0.54 4.55 21.65
C LEU A 118 0.25 5.87 21.63
N PRO A 119 1.57 5.83 21.90
CA PRO A 119 2.40 7.03 21.81
C PRO A 119 2.53 7.44 20.33
N LEU A 120 2.02 8.62 20.00
CA LEU A 120 2.13 9.23 18.66
C LEU A 120 3.15 10.36 18.71
N ASN A 121 4.15 10.33 17.80
CA ASN A 121 5.07 11.45 17.62
C ASN A 121 4.42 12.46 16.65
N ILE A 122 3.52 13.30 17.18
CA ILE A 122 2.81 14.35 16.44
C ILE A 122 3.78 15.51 16.21
N VAL A 123 4.02 15.83 14.93
CA VAL A 123 4.93 16.89 14.50
C VAL A 123 4.17 18.21 14.23
N TYR A 124 2.93 18.08 13.75
CA TYR A 124 2.05 19.19 13.49
C TYR A 124 0.59 18.75 13.56
N GLU A 125 -0.26 19.61 14.06
CA GLU A 125 -1.70 19.42 14.08
C GLU A 125 -2.43 20.74 13.99
N ASP A 126 -3.50 20.79 13.19
CA ASP A 126 -4.47 21.88 13.15
C ASP A 126 -5.90 21.30 13.06
N ASP A 127 -6.88 22.13 12.68
CA ASP A 127 -8.28 21.70 12.54
C ASP A 127 -8.51 20.78 11.33
N HIS A 128 -7.55 20.69 10.40
CA HIS A 128 -7.73 20.01 9.13
C HIS A 128 -6.81 18.80 8.92
N ILE A 129 -5.58 18.87 9.45
CA ILE A 129 -4.57 17.84 9.23
C ILE A 129 -3.85 17.46 10.54
N LEU A 130 -3.39 16.24 10.56
CA LEU A 130 -2.52 15.66 11.58
C LEU A 130 -1.28 15.10 10.90
N LEU A 131 -0.09 15.52 11.33
CA LEU A 131 1.19 15.08 10.81
C LEU A 131 1.94 14.30 11.87
N ILE A 132 2.22 13.04 11.59
CA ILE A 132 2.87 12.12 12.54
C ILE A 132 4.20 11.64 11.96
N ASN A 133 5.25 11.64 12.77
CA ASN A 133 6.50 10.96 12.45
C ASN A 133 6.42 9.49 12.91
N LYS A 134 6.10 8.61 11.97
CA LYS A 134 5.92 7.17 12.23
C LYS A 134 7.26 6.50 12.56
N PRO A 135 7.36 5.74 13.66
CA PRO A 135 8.54 4.93 13.95
C PRO A 135 8.65 3.70 13.02
N ALA A 136 9.83 3.10 12.93
CA ALA A 136 10.01 1.79 12.34
C ALA A 136 9.28 0.71 13.17
N GLY A 137 8.88 -0.37 12.52
CA GLY A 137 8.16 -1.49 13.15
C GLY A 137 6.66 -1.29 13.34
N MET A 138 6.14 -0.07 13.18
CA MET A 138 4.72 0.23 13.28
C MET A 138 4.04 0.11 11.92
N VAL A 139 3.00 -0.72 11.83
CA VAL A 139 2.11 -0.82 10.67
C VAL A 139 1.17 0.39 10.65
N VAL A 140 0.81 0.89 9.47
CA VAL A 140 -0.07 2.06 9.36
C VAL A 140 -1.53 1.69 9.65
N HIS A 141 -2.04 0.62 9.05
CA HIS A 141 -3.46 0.23 9.13
C HIS A 141 -3.58 -1.27 9.49
N PRO A 142 -4.59 -1.67 10.28
CA PRO A 142 -4.84 -3.08 10.55
C PRO A 142 -4.94 -3.91 9.28
N GLY A 143 -4.39 -5.11 9.31
CA GLY A 143 -4.40 -6.05 8.21
C GLY A 143 -3.93 -7.43 8.64
N SER A 144 -3.80 -8.37 7.70
CA SER A 144 -3.43 -9.75 8.00
C SER A 144 -2.17 -9.85 8.86
N GLY A 145 -2.32 -10.43 10.06
CA GLY A 145 -1.25 -10.59 11.05
C GLY A 145 -0.91 -9.35 11.89
N ASN A 146 -1.59 -8.21 11.69
CA ASN A 146 -1.40 -6.99 12.48
C ASN A 146 -2.77 -6.33 12.71
N PHE A 147 -3.56 -6.85 13.65
CA PHE A 147 -4.93 -6.40 13.90
C PHE A 147 -5.02 -5.23 14.89
N SER A 148 -3.96 -4.97 15.65
CA SER A 148 -3.86 -3.98 16.71
C SER A 148 -2.46 -3.34 16.72
N GLY A 149 -2.28 -2.30 17.54
CA GLY A 149 -1.00 -1.61 17.66
C GLY A 149 -0.58 -0.85 16.40
N THR A 150 -1.51 -0.56 15.48
CA THR A 150 -1.22 0.17 14.25
C THR A 150 -1.33 1.68 14.46
N LEU A 151 -0.74 2.45 13.54
CA LEU A 151 -0.82 3.91 13.60
C LEU A 151 -2.26 4.39 13.68
N ILE A 152 -3.15 3.79 12.88
CA ILE A 152 -4.57 4.18 12.83
C ILE A 152 -5.31 3.84 14.12
N ASN A 153 -4.97 2.76 14.85
CA ASN A 153 -5.54 2.53 16.17
C ASN A 153 -5.21 3.68 17.14
N GLY A 154 -3.96 4.17 17.11
CA GLY A 154 -3.55 5.33 17.91
C GLY A 154 -4.21 6.64 17.47
N VAL A 155 -4.32 6.86 16.16
CA VAL A 155 -5.00 8.05 15.61
C VAL A 155 -6.49 8.04 15.96
N ALA A 156 -7.16 6.90 15.89
CA ALA A 156 -8.55 6.75 16.28
C ALA A 156 -8.77 7.15 17.76
N TRP A 157 -7.88 6.71 18.64
CA TRP A 157 -7.90 7.15 20.04
C TRP A 157 -7.73 8.67 20.15
N HIS A 158 -6.69 9.21 19.54
CA HIS A 158 -6.35 10.64 19.62
C HIS A 158 -7.49 11.54 19.10
N LEU A 159 -8.10 11.18 17.98
CA LEU A 159 -9.19 11.95 17.38
C LEU A 159 -10.48 11.86 18.20
N ARG A 160 -10.82 10.69 18.75
CA ARG A 160 -11.99 10.54 19.63
C ARG A 160 -11.86 11.31 20.94
N GLU A 161 -10.66 11.40 21.51
CA GLU A 161 -10.42 12.23 22.71
C GLU A 161 -10.64 13.73 22.41
N GLN A 162 -10.26 14.19 21.22
CA GLN A 162 -10.44 15.60 20.84
C GLN A 162 -11.85 15.92 20.32
N GLN A 163 -12.50 14.96 19.66
CA GLN A 163 -13.80 15.09 19.01
C GLN A 163 -14.67 13.88 19.35
N PRO A 164 -15.30 13.84 20.55
CA PRO A 164 -16.12 12.70 20.97
C PRO A 164 -17.30 12.41 20.02
N ASP A 165 -17.78 13.42 19.30
CA ASP A 165 -18.88 13.32 18.34
C ASP A 165 -18.40 13.14 16.90
N LEU A 166 -17.17 12.66 16.69
CA LEU A 166 -16.60 12.43 15.37
C LEU A 166 -17.46 11.44 14.57
N ASP A 167 -18.00 11.89 13.45
CA ASP A 167 -18.70 11.04 12.49
C ASP A 167 -17.68 10.30 11.62
N GLU A 168 -17.36 9.07 12.00
CA GLU A 168 -16.37 8.24 11.31
C GLU A 168 -16.77 7.89 9.87
N THR A 169 -18.07 7.95 9.55
CA THR A 169 -18.55 7.71 8.17
C THR A 169 -18.10 8.80 7.21
N LYS A 170 -17.86 10.02 7.72
CA LYS A 170 -17.34 11.16 6.96
C LYS A 170 -15.82 11.23 6.93
N LEU A 171 -15.16 10.43 7.75
CA LEU A 171 -13.70 10.38 7.82
C LEU A 171 -13.21 8.91 7.71
N PRO A 172 -13.39 8.28 6.53
CA PRO A 172 -13.01 6.88 6.33
C PRO A 172 -11.58 6.61 6.77
N ARG A 173 -11.36 5.50 7.45
CA ARG A 173 -10.04 5.09 7.97
C ARG A 173 -9.36 6.18 8.80
N PHE A 174 -10.15 6.97 9.55
CA PHE A 174 -9.64 8.09 10.35
C PHE A 174 -8.74 9.05 9.57
N GLY A 175 -9.14 9.39 8.34
CA GLY A 175 -8.47 10.37 7.49
C GLY A 175 -7.15 9.91 6.87
N MET A 176 -6.88 8.62 6.85
CA MET A 176 -5.71 8.07 6.19
C MET A 176 -5.84 8.21 4.65
N VAL A 177 -4.93 8.94 4.04
CA VAL A 177 -4.88 9.20 2.59
C VAL A 177 -3.67 8.58 1.90
N HIS A 178 -2.70 8.08 2.65
CA HIS A 178 -1.53 7.36 2.15
C HIS A 178 -0.90 6.48 3.23
N ARG A 179 0.06 5.67 2.84
CA ARG A 179 0.78 4.78 3.74
C ARG A 179 2.27 4.70 3.39
N ILE A 180 3.07 4.27 4.35
CA ILE A 180 4.46 3.84 4.19
C ILE A 180 4.63 2.46 4.83
N ASP A 181 5.68 1.74 4.46
CA ASP A 181 5.93 0.37 4.93
C ASP A 181 6.14 0.31 6.46
N LYS A 182 5.93 -0.88 7.04
CA LYS A 182 6.12 -1.15 8.47
C LYS A 182 7.44 -0.62 9.01
N ASN A 183 8.54 -0.93 8.31
CA ASN A 183 9.89 -0.57 8.74
C ASN A 183 10.39 0.77 8.17
N THR A 184 9.59 1.46 7.34
CA THR A 184 9.88 2.83 6.90
C THR A 184 9.50 3.81 8.01
N THR A 185 10.42 4.73 8.32
CA THR A 185 10.19 5.84 9.26
C THR A 185 9.82 7.11 8.52
N GLY A 186 9.26 8.08 9.23
CA GLY A 186 9.06 9.43 8.71
C GLY A 186 7.60 9.87 8.70
N LEU A 187 7.35 10.98 8.03
CA LEU A 187 6.11 11.72 8.15
C LEU A 187 4.95 11.06 7.39
N ILE A 188 3.82 10.95 8.07
CA ILE A 188 2.51 10.59 7.50
C ILE A 188 1.56 11.75 7.79
N VAL A 189 0.85 12.21 6.75
CA VAL A 189 -0.23 13.17 6.88
C VAL A 189 -1.58 12.45 6.90
N LEU A 190 -2.43 12.83 7.84
CA LEU A 190 -3.82 12.37 7.94
C LEU A 190 -4.74 13.58 7.88
N ALA A 191 -5.93 13.39 7.34
CA ALA A 191 -6.99 14.38 7.37
C ALA A 191 -7.73 14.33 8.71
N LYS A 192 -8.18 15.49 9.21
CA LYS A 192 -9.07 15.62 10.37
C LYS A 192 -10.48 16.08 9.97
N SER A 193 -10.71 16.36 8.69
CA SER A 193 -12.00 16.74 8.14
C SER A 193 -12.22 16.11 6.77
N GLU A 194 -13.48 15.91 6.39
CA GLU A 194 -13.87 15.36 5.09
C GLU A 194 -13.27 16.18 3.93
N LEU A 195 -13.34 17.50 4.00
CA LEU A 195 -12.77 18.38 2.98
C LEU A 195 -11.25 18.20 2.84
N ALA A 196 -10.53 18.06 3.95
CA ALA A 196 -9.10 17.78 3.93
C ALA A 196 -8.81 16.39 3.36
N ALA A 197 -9.61 15.38 3.70
CA ALA A 197 -9.47 14.02 3.17
C ALA A 197 -9.59 14.01 1.65
N VAL A 198 -10.64 14.60 1.09
CA VAL A 198 -10.84 14.72 -0.37
C VAL A 198 -9.66 15.42 -1.05
N LYS A 199 -9.23 16.58 -0.50
CA LYS A 199 -8.15 17.37 -1.12
C LYS A 199 -6.79 16.69 -1.04
N LEU A 200 -6.47 16.06 0.08
CA LEU A 200 -5.22 15.30 0.23
C LEU A 200 -5.23 14.06 -0.64
N ALA A 201 -6.33 13.28 -0.65
CA ALA A 201 -6.45 12.12 -1.50
C ALA A 201 -6.26 12.48 -2.98
N LYS A 202 -6.86 13.59 -3.45
CA LYS A 202 -6.66 14.11 -4.81
C LYS A 202 -5.18 14.40 -5.09
N GLN A 203 -4.46 15.08 -4.19
CA GLN A 203 -3.04 15.38 -4.37
C GLN A 203 -2.18 14.12 -4.44
N PHE A 204 -2.48 13.09 -3.64
CA PHE A 204 -1.78 11.80 -3.73
C PHE A 204 -2.10 11.07 -5.03
N PHE A 205 -3.36 11.09 -5.48
CA PHE A 205 -3.79 10.50 -6.74
C PHE A 205 -3.14 11.17 -7.95
N GLU A 206 -3.11 12.50 -7.99
CA GLU A 206 -2.48 13.31 -9.04
C GLU A 206 -0.95 13.36 -8.93
N HIS A 207 -0.37 12.69 -7.93
CA HIS A 207 1.08 12.67 -7.67
C HIS A 207 1.72 14.05 -7.50
N THR A 208 0.95 15.05 -7.04
CA THR A 208 1.45 16.42 -6.83
C THR A 208 2.19 16.59 -5.50
N VAL A 209 2.03 15.65 -4.56
CA VAL A 209 2.78 15.61 -3.30
C VAL A 209 4.23 15.23 -3.57
N LYS A 210 5.16 16.13 -3.23
CA LYS A 210 6.61 15.88 -3.36
C LYS A 210 7.08 14.99 -2.21
N ARG A 211 7.45 13.75 -2.53
CA ARG A 211 7.90 12.75 -1.57
C ARG A 211 9.39 12.51 -1.71
N ARG A 212 10.14 12.68 -0.62
CA ARG A 212 11.57 12.42 -0.55
C ARG A 212 11.86 11.39 0.52
N TYR A 213 12.68 10.43 0.19
CA TYR A 213 13.10 9.35 1.08
C TYR A 213 14.62 9.31 1.14
N MET A 214 15.15 9.02 2.32
CA MET A 214 16.57 8.70 2.50
C MET A 214 16.69 7.19 2.62
N ALA A 215 17.56 6.60 1.80
CA ALA A 215 17.84 5.17 1.82
C ALA A 215 19.33 4.93 1.98
N LEU A 216 19.70 4.02 2.86
CA LEU A 216 21.04 3.44 2.89
C LEU A 216 21.00 2.15 2.09
N VAL A 217 21.82 2.04 1.06
CA VAL A 217 21.84 0.91 0.13
C VAL A 217 23.22 0.27 0.04
N TRP A 218 23.29 -1.00 -0.33
CA TRP A 218 24.55 -1.70 -0.54
C TRP A 218 25.25 -1.26 -1.83
N GLY A 219 26.55 -1.16 -1.77
CA GLY A 219 27.42 -0.84 -2.90
C GLY A 219 27.52 0.66 -3.18
N ASN A 220 28.38 0.98 -4.15
CA ASN A 220 28.61 2.33 -4.64
C ASN A 220 28.07 2.43 -6.07
N PHE A 221 27.61 3.61 -6.43
CA PHE A 221 27.05 3.89 -7.75
C PHE A 221 28.11 4.45 -8.70
N ASP A 222 28.05 4.03 -9.97
CA ASP A 222 28.87 4.65 -11.01
C ASP A 222 28.35 6.04 -11.38
N GLU A 223 27.03 6.28 -11.23
CA GLU A 223 26.35 7.53 -11.54
C GLU A 223 25.78 8.16 -10.27
N VAL A 224 26.10 9.43 -10.02
CA VAL A 224 25.67 10.17 -8.82
C VAL A 224 24.15 10.39 -8.77
N GLU A 225 23.49 10.41 -9.93
CA GLU A 225 22.05 10.55 -10.04
C GLU A 225 21.51 9.70 -11.17
N GLY A 226 20.25 9.31 -11.07
CA GLY A 226 19.60 8.52 -12.11
C GLY A 226 18.12 8.31 -11.86
N THR A 227 17.50 7.60 -12.81
CA THR A 227 16.10 7.25 -12.78
C THR A 227 15.95 5.74 -12.96
N ILE A 228 15.13 5.13 -12.10
CA ILE A 228 14.73 3.73 -12.23
C ILE A 228 13.26 3.72 -12.63
N GLU A 229 13.00 3.15 -13.80
CA GLU A 229 11.67 3.05 -14.38
C GLU A 229 11.35 1.60 -14.70
N GLY A 230 10.12 1.18 -14.40
CA GLY A 230 9.62 -0.16 -14.69
C GLY A 230 8.32 -0.40 -13.96
N ASN A 231 7.51 -1.32 -14.49
CA ASN A 231 6.30 -1.72 -13.77
C ASN A 231 6.67 -2.50 -12.52
N ILE A 232 6.01 -2.22 -11.41
CA ILE A 232 6.12 -3.01 -10.17
C ILE A 232 4.86 -3.85 -10.03
N GLY A 233 5.04 -5.15 -9.84
CA GLY A 233 3.96 -6.13 -9.66
C GLY A 233 4.37 -7.22 -8.70
N ARG A 234 3.42 -8.11 -8.38
CA ARG A 234 3.70 -9.28 -7.53
C ARG A 234 4.65 -10.25 -8.23
N HIS A 235 5.69 -10.69 -7.50
CA HIS A 235 6.61 -11.71 -8.01
C HIS A 235 5.83 -12.98 -8.41
N PRO A 236 6.04 -13.54 -9.62
CA PRO A 236 5.21 -14.64 -10.15
C PRO A 236 5.18 -15.89 -9.27
N ARG A 237 6.33 -16.21 -8.65
CA ARG A 237 6.51 -17.40 -7.82
C ARG A 237 6.32 -17.12 -6.32
N PHE A 238 6.84 -15.99 -5.83
CA PHE A 238 6.83 -15.62 -4.41
C PHE A 238 5.86 -14.45 -4.19
N ARG A 239 4.58 -14.73 -4.13
CA ARG A 239 3.48 -13.75 -4.12
C ARG A 239 3.52 -12.70 -3.00
N LYS A 240 4.28 -12.95 -1.93
CA LYS A 240 4.53 -11.95 -0.86
C LYS A 240 5.55 -10.90 -1.25
N LEU A 241 6.32 -11.14 -2.32
CA LEU A 241 7.33 -10.22 -2.84
C LEU A 241 6.76 -9.41 -3.99
N MET A 242 7.36 -8.24 -4.19
CA MET A 242 7.19 -7.42 -5.39
C MET A 242 8.40 -7.62 -6.30
N ASP A 243 8.23 -7.35 -7.59
CA ASP A 243 9.29 -7.44 -8.58
C ASP A 243 9.13 -6.34 -9.63
N VAL A 244 10.21 -6.05 -10.38
CA VAL A 244 10.19 -5.08 -11.47
C VAL A 244 10.01 -5.80 -12.80
N PHE A 245 9.09 -5.31 -13.61
CA PHE A 245 8.79 -5.78 -14.97
C PHE A 245 9.14 -4.67 -15.98
N PRO A 246 10.39 -4.63 -16.47
CA PRO A 246 10.85 -3.52 -17.31
C PRO A 246 10.08 -3.41 -18.64
N ASP A 247 9.62 -4.55 -19.18
CA ASP A 247 8.89 -4.63 -20.46
C ASP A 247 7.42 -4.15 -20.31
N GLY A 248 6.96 -3.85 -19.10
CA GLY A 248 5.62 -3.34 -18.84
C GLY A 248 4.48 -4.35 -19.03
N ASP A 249 4.79 -5.64 -19.16
CA ASP A 249 3.83 -6.73 -19.39
C ASP A 249 3.02 -7.11 -18.16
N HIS A 250 3.48 -6.73 -16.97
CA HIS A 250 2.84 -7.02 -15.68
C HIS A 250 3.06 -5.88 -14.68
N GLY A 251 2.17 -5.78 -13.68
CA GLY A 251 2.28 -4.77 -12.63
C GLY A 251 1.80 -3.38 -13.05
N LYS A 252 2.18 -2.36 -12.27
CA LYS A 252 1.81 -0.96 -12.48
C LYS A 252 3.06 -0.10 -12.64
N HIS A 253 3.01 0.85 -13.54
CA HIS A 253 4.10 1.77 -13.84
C HIS A 253 4.62 2.47 -12.58
N ALA A 254 5.95 2.51 -12.44
CA ALA A 254 6.64 3.10 -11.31
C ALA A 254 7.91 3.84 -11.77
N ILE A 255 8.14 5.02 -11.18
CA ILE A 255 9.32 5.85 -11.41
C ILE A 255 9.89 6.29 -10.08
N THR A 256 11.21 6.06 -9.91
CA THR A 256 12.02 6.52 -8.77
C THR A 256 13.24 7.25 -9.30
N HIS A 257 13.38 8.53 -8.96
CA HIS A 257 14.63 9.27 -9.16
C HIS A 257 15.50 9.11 -7.94
N TYR A 258 16.80 8.93 -8.14
CA TYR A 258 17.75 8.87 -7.04
C TYR A 258 18.91 9.86 -7.22
N THR A 259 19.45 10.30 -6.11
CA THR A 259 20.69 11.08 -6.03
C THR A 259 21.54 10.52 -4.91
N VAL A 260 22.76 10.11 -5.22
CA VAL A 260 23.74 9.66 -4.22
C VAL A 260 24.23 10.89 -3.46
N LEU A 261 24.04 10.90 -2.15
CA LEU A 261 24.45 11.99 -1.29
C LEU A 261 25.84 11.75 -0.70
N GLU A 262 26.13 10.50 -0.39
CA GLU A 262 27.38 10.14 0.24
C GLU A 262 27.71 8.66 -0.03
N ASP A 263 28.95 8.38 -0.45
CA ASP A 263 29.52 7.04 -0.55
C ASP A 263 30.28 6.69 0.72
N LEU A 264 29.88 5.58 1.37
CA LEU A 264 30.40 5.14 2.66
C LEU A 264 31.19 3.82 2.53
N LYS A 265 32.00 3.68 1.48
CA LYS A 265 32.88 2.53 1.17
C LYS A 265 32.13 1.24 0.77
N TYR A 266 31.18 0.76 1.55
CA TYR A 266 30.41 -0.47 1.29
C TYR A 266 28.92 -0.21 1.05
N VAL A 267 28.47 0.96 1.43
CA VAL A 267 27.08 1.41 1.31
C VAL A 267 27.05 2.84 0.83
N SER A 268 25.95 3.25 0.21
CA SER A 268 25.73 4.63 -0.20
C SER A 268 24.45 5.18 0.45
N LEU A 269 24.52 6.44 0.88
CA LEU A 269 23.35 7.19 1.31
C LEU A 269 22.71 7.85 0.10
N VAL A 270 21.45 7.55 -0.17
CA VAL A 270 20.74 7.94 -1.39
C VAL A 270 19.45 8.68 -1.04
N GLU A 271 19.24 9.84 -1.66
CA GLU A 271 17.93 10.48 -1.70
C GLU A 271 17.10 9.89 -2.84
N CYS A 272 15.87 9.43 -2.53
CA CYS A 272 14.92 8.93 -3.51
C CYS A 272 13.72 9.87 -3.61
N ARG A 273 13.38 10.30 -4.84
CA ARG A 273 12.19 11.08 -5.16
C ARG A 273 11.23 10.23 -5.99
N LEU A 274 9.98 10.17 -5.54
CA LEU A 274 8.98 9.31 -6.14
C LEU A 274 7.99 10.10 -6.98
N GLU A 275 7.81 9.73 -8.26
CA GLU A 275 6.65 10.14 -9.04
C GLU A 275 5.43 9.28 -8.72
N THR A 276 5.61 7.99 -8.52
CA THR A 276 4.58 7.01 -8.19
C THR A 276 4.74 6.51 -6.74
N GLY A 277 3.79 5.75 -6.21
CA GLY A 277 3.84 5.22 -4.85
C GLY A 277 3.40 3.76 -4.79
N ARG A 278 4.15 2.84 -5.42
CA ARG A 278 3.82 1.41 -5.40
C ARG A 278 4.36 0.75 -4.14
N THR A 279 3.74 -0.34 -3.74
CA THR A 279 4.19 -1.15 -2.60
C THR A 279 5.65 -1.54 -2.76
N HIS A 280 6.45 -1.31 -1.72
CA HIS A 280 7.90 -1.58 -1.66
C HIS A 280 8.72 -0.89 -2.79
N GLN A 281 8.22 0.16 -3.43
CA GLN A 281 8.79 0.71 -4.65
C GLN A 281 10.30 1.00 -4.58
N ILE A 282 10.76 1.76 -3.58
CA ILE A 282 12.19 2.07 -3.45
C ILE A 282 13.01 0.79 -3.22
N ARG A 283 12.50 -0.11 -2.39
CA ARG A 283 13.17 -1.37 -2.02
C ARG A 283 13.40 -2.24 -3.27
N VAL A 284 12.36 -2.44 -4.05
CA VAL A 284 12.38 -3.27 -5.26
C VAL A 284 13.18 -2.61 -6.40
N HIS A 285 13.02 -1.30 -6.61
CA HIS A 285 13.78 -0.55 -7.60
C HIS A 285 15.29 -0.56 -7.29
N MET A 286 15.68 -0.34 -6.03
CA MET A 286 17.07 -0.38 -5.62
C MET A 286 17.65 -1.79 -5.75
N GLN A 287 16.92 -2.84 -5.36
CA GLN A 287 17.31 -4.22 -5.60
C GLN A 287 17.50 -4.51 -7.10
N HIS A 288 16.55 -4.09 -7.93
CA HIS A 288 16.62 -4.26 -9.39
C HIS A 288 17.85 -3.59 -10.00
N ARG A 289 18.26 -2.44 -9.46
CA ARG A 289 19.47 -1.72 -9.87
C ARG A 289 20.77 -2.38 -9.34
N GLY A 290 20.68 -3.38 -8.48
CA GLY A 290 21.82 -4.06 -7.87
C GLY A 290 22.28 -3.44 -6.53
N HIS A 291 21.52 -2.51 -5.98
CA HIS A 291 21.81 -1.80 -4.74
C HIS A 291 20.67 -1.99 -3.70
N PRO A 292 20.44 -3.22 -3.19
CA PRO A 292 19.37 -3.44 -2.22
C PRO A 292 19.57 -2.58 -0.96
N LEU A 293 18.49 -2.28 -0.26
CA LEU A 293 18.57 -1.50 0.97
C LEU A 293 19.38 -2.24 2.03
N PHE A 294 20.19 -1.47 2.73
CA PHE A 294 20.97 -2.00 3.86
C PHE A 294 20.03 -2.57 4.95
N ASN A 295 20.28 -3.80 5.35
CA ASN A 295 19.50 -4.52 6.36
C ASN A 295 18.00 -4.69 5.98
N ASP A 296 17.67 -4.77 4.69
CA ASP A 296 16.37 -5.25 4.23
C ASP A 296 16.38 -6.79 4.30
N ASP A 297 15.44 -7.35 5.04
CA ASP A 297 15.33 -8.80 5.28
C ASP A 297 14.51 -9.53 4.20
N VAL A 298 14.04 -8.79 3.20
CA VAL A 298 13.12 -9.28 2.17
C VAL A 298 13.72 -9.19 0.77
N TYR A 299 14.44 -8.11 0.46
CA TYR A 299 15.00 -7.81 -0.86
C TYR A 299 16.52 -7.77 -0.88
#